data_27a457e35d6d0f0d09929f4c2a96f082
#
_entry.id   27a457e35d6d0f0d09929f4c2a96f082
#
_cell.length_a   1.000
_cell.length_b   1.000
_cell.length_c   1.000
_cell.angle_alpha   90.00
_cell.angle_beta   90.00
_cell.angle_gamma   90.00
#
_symmetry.space_group_name_H-M   'P 1'
#
loop_
_entity.id
_entity.type
_entity.pdbx_description
1 polymer ?
#
loop_
_entity_poly.entity_id
_entity_poly.type
_entity_poly.pdbx_seq_one_letter_code
_entity_poly.pdbx_strand_id
1 'polypeptide(L)'
;KAEQKITSGTYELNTDMDYNALVNSMSSRSGSRMTVSITIPEGYTVDQIFALLDEKGVSTVETLQNVAANHDFKFSFLKGVLPLGDYHRLEGYLFPDTYEFYMGGGESAAIQVLNKMILRFDQQFPDALREQAANMGYSVHDIVTIASLIEKETDGSDQTSIASVIYNRLNNPNYETVGYLQIDAALVYATGRVITQADYQTVDSPYNTYLYKGLPPGPI
;
A
#
# COMPACT_ATOMS: atom_id res chain seq x y z
N LYS A 1 8.52 44.31 13.38
CA LYS A 1 7.19 44.07 12.74
C LYS A 1 6.96 42.62 12.33
N ALA A 2 8.02 41.81 12.06
CA ALA A 2 7.90 40.40 11.75
C ALA A 2 7.65 39.54 13.01
N GLU A 3 8.28 39.88 14.12
CA GLU A 3 8.16 39.17 15.41
C GLU A 3 6.74 39.07 15.97
N GLN A 4 5.87 40.05 15.63
CA GLN A 4 4.46 40.06 16.06
C GLN A 4 3.55 39.14 15.22
N LYS A 5 4.05 38.58 14.14
CA LYS A 5 3.27 37.73 13.23
C LYS A 5 3.57 36.23 13.40
N ILE A 6 4.73 35.89 13.94
CA ILE A 6 5.13 34.48 14.11
C ILE A 6 4.38 33.91 15.32
N THR A 7 3.70 32.80 15.11
CA THR A 7 3.00 32.04 16.16
C THR A 7 3.82 30.82 16.56
N SER A 8 3.72 30.37 17.81
CA SER A 8 4.35 29.11 18.19
C SER A 8 3.64 27.93 17.54
N GLY A 9 4.40 27.00 16.96
CA GLY A 9 3.89 25.85 16.26
C GLY A 9 4.98 25.10 15.51
N THR A 10 4.61 23.99 14.86
CA THR A 10 5.49 23.25 13.95
C THR A 10 5.24 23.70 12.52
N TYR A 11 6.29 24.02 11.79
CA TYR A 11 6.21 24.57 10.44
C TYR A 11 7.00 23.71 9.47
N GLU A 12 6.42 23.43 8.30
CA GLU A 12 7.18 22.87 7.17
C GLU A 12 7.93 24.00 6.47
N LEU A 13 9.24 23.97 6.57
CA LEU A 13 10.13 24.93 5.93
C LEU A 13 11.09 24.16 5.02
N ASN A 14 11.42 24.73 3.88
CA ASN A 14 12.42 24.18 2.96
C ASN A 14 13.47 25.23 2.58
N THR A 15 14.58 24.79 2.02
CA THR A 15 15.72 25.64 1.65
C THR A 15 15.44 26.60 0.48
N ASP A 16 14.36 26.40 -0.25
CA ASP A 16 13.97 27.21 -1.42
C ASP A 16 13.08 28.39 -1.01
N MET A 17 12.68 28.47 0.26
CA MET A 17 11.86 29.55 0.80
C MET A 17 12.71 30.82 1.02
N ASP A 18 12.28 31.93 0.44
CA ASP A 18 12.80 33.24 0.77
C ASP A 18 12.30 33.73 2.15
N TYR A 19 12.87 34.86 2.63
CA TYR A 19 12.50 35.43 3.94
C TYR A 19 10.99 35.70 4.07
N ASN A 20 10.32 36.17 3.01
CA ASN A 20 8.91 36.49 3.06
C ASN A 20 8.05 35.20 3.10
N ALA A 21 8.43 34.18 2.35
CA ALA A 21 7.79 32.86 2.38
C ALA A 21 7.94 32.20 3.76
N LEU A 22 9.13 32.28 4.39
CA LEU A 22 9.37 31.81 5.76
C LEU A 22 8.47 32.53 6.77
N VAL A 23 8.45 33.89 6.75
CA VAL A 23 7.61 34.67 7.66
C VAL A 23 6.13 34.39 7.44
N ASN A 24 5.70 34.27 6.20
CA ASN A 24 4.29 33.97 5.89
C ASN A 24 3.90 32.56 6.35
N SER A 25 4.75 31.55 6.15
CA SER A 25 4.53 30.19 6.62
C SER A 25 4.42 30.12 8.14
N MET A 26 5.27 30.88 8.86
CA MET A 26 5.26 30.96 10.33
C MET A 26 4.19 31.93 10.90
N SER A 27 3.58 32.76 10.07
CA SER A 27 2.56 33.75 10.51
C SER A 27 1.13 33.26 10.30
N SER A 28 0.92 32.25 9.46
CA SER A 28 -0.39 31.68 9.24
C SER A 28 -0.81 30.87 10.47
N ARG A 29 -2.06 30.99 10.89
CA ARG A 29 -2.64 30.14 11.95
C ARG A 29 -2.60 28.63 11.64
N SER A 30 -2.08 28.25 10.48
CA SER A 30 -1.78 26.90 10.04
C SER A 30 -0.66 26.20 10.84
N GLY A 31 0.06 26.94 11.68
CA GLY A 31 1.28 26.49 12.35
C GLY A 31 1.12 25.61 13.59
N SER A 32 -0.09 25.23 13.96
CA SER A 32 -0.30 24.24 15.04
C SER A 32 -1.11 23.05 14.51
N ARG A 33 -0.59 22.39 13.47
CA ARG A 33 -1.15 21.09 13.13
C ARG A 33 -0.74 20.11 14.22
N MET A 34 -1.73 19.55 14.89
CA MET A 34 -1.50 18.43 15.82
C MET A 34 -0.99 17.25 15.01
N THR A 35 0.07 16.62 15.46
CA THR A 35 0.55 15.35 14.92
C THR A 35 -0.04 14.20 15.71
N VAL A 36 -0.23 13.07 15.04
CA VAL A 36 -0.64 11.80 15.64
C VAL A 36 0.33 10.72 15.19
N SER A 37 0.77 9.90 16.15
CA SER A 37 1.56 8.70 15.87
C SER A 37 0.62 7.53 15.61
N ILE A 38 0.76 6.88 14.45
CA ILE A 38 -0.09 5.76 14.02
C ILE A 38 0.79 4.61 13.60
N THR A 39 0.55 3.44 14.19
CA THR A 39 1.13 2.18 13.73
C THR A 39 0.19 1.52 12.75
N ILE A 40 0.67 1.29 11.53
CA ILE A 40 -0.01 0.49 10.52
C ILE A 40 0.45 -0.95 10.70
N PRO A 41 -0.43 -1.89 11.08
CA PRO A 41 -0.07 -3.29 11.24
C PRO A 41 0.25 -3.96 9.91
N GLU A 42 1.06 -5.02 9.97
CA GLU A 42 1.22 -5.96 8.86
C GLU A 42 -0.12 -6.61 8.50
N GLY A 43 -0.29 -7.02 7.25
CA GLY A 43 -1.50 -7.67 6.76
C GLY A 43 -2.72 -6.75 6.60
N TYR A 44 -2.62 -5.44 6.82
CA TYR A 44 -3.72 -4.51 6.56
C TYR A 44 -3.89 -4.27 5.06
N THR A 45 -5.15 -4.30 4.60
CA THR A 45 -5.53 -3.86 3.25
C THR A 45 -5.56 -2.33 3.15
N VAL A 46 -5.56 -1.81 1.92
CA VAL A 46 -5.72 -0.36 1.67
C VAL A 46 -6.97 0.20 2.34
N ASP A 47 -8.09 -0.53 2.30
CA ASP A 47 -9.33 -0.10 2.96
C ASP A 47 -9.18 0.00 4.48
N GLN A 48 -8.52 -0.97 5.10
CA GLN A 48 -8.26 -0.95 6.54
C GLN A 48 -7.31 0.18 6.94
N ILE A 49 -6.29 0.44 6.13
CA ILE A 49 -5.35 1.55 6.33
C ILE A 49 -6.10 2.89 6.24
N PHE A 50 -6.95 3.07 5.21
CA PHE A 50 -7.70 4.32 5.02
C PHE A 50 -8.72 4.54 6.15
N ALA A 51 -9.42 3.49 6.58
CA ALA A 51 -10.31 3.56 7.73
C ALA A 51 -9.58 3.96 9.02
N LEU A 52 -8.39 3.41 9.26
CA LEU A 52 -7.56 3.76 10.42
C LEU A 52 -7.08 5.22 10.35
N LEU A 53 -6.63 5.70 9.19
CA LEU A 53 -6.20 7.08 9.01
C LEU A 53 -7.35 8.09 9.20
N ASP A 54 -8.55 7.73 8.79
CA ASP A 54 -9.77 8.53 9.00
C ASP A 54 -10.18 8.53 10.49
N GLU A 55 -10.23 7.37 11.13
CA GLU A 55 -10.49 7.24 12.58
C GLU A 55 -9.55 8.12 13.42
N LYS A 56 -8.28 8.19 13.02
CA LYS A 56 -7.25 9.00 13.69
C LYS A 56 -7.26 10.47 13.27
N GLY A 57 -8.18 10.88 12.41
CA GLY A 57 -8.35 12.27 12.00
C GLY A 57 -7.24 12.82 11.09
N VAL A 58 -6.53 11.95 10.38
CA VAL A 58 -5.47 12.35 9.44
C VAL A 58 -6.05 12.86 8.13
N SER A 59 -6.93 12.06 7.51
CA SER A 59 -7.65 12.42 6.28
C SER A 59 -8.87 11.52 6.14
N THR A 60 -9.91 11.97 5.42
CA THR A 60 -11.11 11.15 5.19
C THR A 60 -10.83 10.01 4.22
N VAL A 61 -11.55 8.88 4.38
CA VAL A 61 -11.48 7.74 3.46
C VAL A 61 -11.67 8.21 2.01
N GLU A 62 -12.69 9.04 1.75
CA GLU A 62 -12.97 9.55 0.41
C GLU A 62 -11.78 10.30 -0.21
N THR A 63 -11.13 11.17 0.58
CA THR A 63 -9.95 11.93 0.11
C THR A 63 -8.78 11.00 -0.17
N LEU A 64 -8.53 10.01 0.70
CA LEU A 64 -7.45 9.03 0.53
C LEU A 64 -7.68 8.17 -0.72
N GLN A 65 -8.91 7.67 -0.92
CA GLN A 65 -9.28 6.90 -2.11
C GLN A 65 -9.12 7.72 -3.39
N ASN A 66 -9.59 8.97 -3.40
CA ASN A 66 -9.44 9.84 -4.55
C ASN A 66 -7.97 10.10 -4.90
N VAL A 67 -7.14 10.38 -3.91
CA VAL A 67 -5.69 10.59 -4.11
C VAL A 67 -5.02 9.30 -4.55
N ALA A 68 -5.30 8.17 -3.92
CA ALA A 68 -4.73 6.89 -4.29
C ALA A 68 -5.08 6.50 -5.73
N ALA A 69 -6.32 6.74 -6.15
CA ALA A 69 -6.77 6.45 -7.51
C ALA A 69 -6.13 7.36 -8.56
N ASN A 70 -6.02 8.67 -8.29
CA ASN A 70 -5.81 9.66 -9.34
C ASN A 70 -4.44 10.35 -9.30
N HIS A 71 -3.72 10.33 -8.16
CA HIS A 71 -2.41 10.96 -8.06
C HIS A 71 -1.31 10.05 -8.64
N ASP A 72 -0.52 10.58 -9.57
CA ASP A 72 0.61 9.86 -10.17
C ASP A 72 1.84 9.94 -9.26
N PHE A 73 1.95 9.00 -8.32
CA PHE A 73 3.14 8.86 -7.48
C PHE A 73 4.36 8.46 -8.31
N LYS A 74 5.48 9.19 -8.16
CA LYS A 74 6.67 9.08 -9.03
C LYS A 74 7.65 7.98 -8.59
N PHE A 75 7.14 6.78 -8.34
CA PHE A 75 7.97 5.61 -8.05
C PHE A 75 8.03 4.67 -9.26
N SER A 76 9.24 4.19 -9.58
CA SER A 76 9.48 3.36 -10.76
C SER A 76 8.68 2.06 -10.77
N PHE A 77 8.49 1.45 -9.61
CA PHE A 77 7.74 0.20 -9.43
C PHE A 77 6.22 0.37 -9.54
N LEU A 78 5.69 1.59 -9.48
CA LEU A 78 4.26 1.86 -9.73
C LEU A 78 3.98 2.21 -11.19
N LYS A 79 5.02 2.58 -11.95
CA LYS A 79 4.86 3.07 -13.31
C LYS A 79 4.43 1.97 -14.27
N GLY A 80 3.21 2.08 -14.77
CA GLY A 80 2.67 1.15 -15.77
C GLY A 80 2.21 -0.20 -15.23
N VAL A 81 2.28 -0.41 -13.90
CA VAL A 81 1.87 -1.67 -13.26
C VAL A 81 0.37 -1.68 -13.07
N LEU A 82 -0.17 -0.64 -12.45
CA LEU A 82 -1.60 -0.47 -12.24
C LEU A 82 -2.04 0.91 -12.74
N PRO A 83 -3.07 0.98 -13.59
CA PRO A 83 -3.54 2.24 -14.15
C PRO A 83 -4.13 3.15 -13.05
N LEU A 84 -4.17 4.45 -13.34
CA LEU A 84 -4.95 5.40 -12.55
C LEU A 84 -6.45 5.08 -12.71
N GLY A 85 -7.22 5.44 -11.67
CA GLY A 85 -8.67 5.27 -11.63
C GLY A 85 -9.18 4.29 -10.57
N ASP A 86 -8.32 3.39 -10.07
CA ASP A 86 -8.62 2.48 -8.97
C ASP A 86 -7.66 2.72 -7.81
N TYR A 87 -8.18 2.99 -6.61
CA TYR A 87 -7.34 3.23 -5.42
C TYR A 87 -6.68 1.95 -4.89
N HIS A 88 -7.22 0.76 -5.19
CA HIS A 88 -6.61 -0.54 -4.85
C HIS A 88 -5.26 -0.76 -5.56
N ARG A 89 -4.92 0.08 -6.55
CA ARG A 89 -3.58 0.06 -7.17
C ARG A 89 -2.42 0.24 -6.17
N LEU A 90 -2.70 0.74 -4.97
CA LEU A 90 -1.73 0.87 -3.89
C LEU A 90 -1.72 -0.31 -2.91
N GLU A 91 -2.54 -1.37 -3.16
CA GLU A 91 -2.54 -2.57 -2.33
C GLU A 91 -1.15 -3.21 -2.29
N GLY A 92 -0.66 -3.51 -1.08
CA GLY A 92 0.68 -4.03 -0.84
C GLY A 92 1.83 -3.01 -0.89
N TYR A 93 1.57 -1.75 -1.29
CA TYR A 93 2.61 -0.72 -1.39
C TYR A 93 2.61 0.32 -0.27
N LEU A 94 1.60 0.30 0.60
CA LEU A 94 1.55 1.13 1.80
C LEU A 94 2.23 0.40 2.95
N PHE A 95 3.53 0.61 3.12
CA PHE A 95 4.37 -0.20 4.00
C PHE A 95 3.93 -0.12 5.47
N PRO A 96 3.79 -1.25 6.19
CA PRO A 96 3.46 -1.29 7.61
C PRO A 96 4.64 -0.76 8.45
N ASP A 97 4.39 0.29 9.22
CA ASP A 97 5.36 0.91 10.14
C ASP A 97 4.62 1.86 11.09
N THR A 98 5.35 2.49 12.01
CA THR A 98 4.82 3.57 12.83
C THR A 98 5.16 4.91 12.21
N TYR A 99 4.14 5.71 11.93
CA TYR A 99 4.26 7.00 11.26
C TYR A 99 3.76 8.13 12.15
N GLU A 100 4.39 9.29 12.06
CA GLU A 100 3.82 10.54 12.53
C GLU A 100 3.18 11.28 11.36
N PHE A 101 1.89 11.58 11.50
CA PHE A 101 1.11 12.34 10.51
C PHE A 101 0.51 13.59 11.13
N TYR A 102 0.33 14.64 10.33
CA TYR A 102 -0.45 15.79 10.72
C TYR A 102 -1.94 15.45 10.68
N MET A 103 -2.67 15.92 11.69
CA MET A 103 -4.13 15.77 11.73
C MET A 103 -4.81 16.84 10.86
N GLY A 104 -5.91 16.44 10.24
CA GLY A 104 -6.78 17.32 9.46
C GLY A 104 -6.08 17.88 8.23
N GLY A 105 -6.40 17.36 7.08
CA GLY A 105 -5.85 17.87 5.83
C GLY A 105 -6.69 17.44 4.64
N GLY A 106 -6.71 18.27 3.61
CA GLY A 106 -7.32 17.91 2.33
C GLY A 106 -6.38 17.08 1.47
N GLU A 107 -6.59 17.14 0.16
CA GLU A 107 -5.88 16.36 -0.85
C GLU A 107 -4.35 16.42 -0.73
N SER A 108 -3.77 17.61 -0.51
CA SER A 108 -2.31 17.78 -0.35
C SER A 108 -1.75 16.99 0.83
N ALA A 109 -2.48 16.92 1.95
CA ALA A 109 -2.06 16.12 3.11
C ALA A 109 -2.18 14.62 2.83
N ALA A 110 -3.25 14.19 2.17
CA ALA A 110 -3.41 12.80 1.75
C ALA A 110 -2.27 12.35 0.81
N ILE A 111 -1.86 13.21 -0.14
CA ILE A 111 -0.69 12.95 -1.01
C ILE A 111 0.56 12.72 -0.17
N GLN A 112 0.84 13.58 0.82
CA GLN A 112 2.02 13.45 1.69
C GLN A 112 1.99 12.17 2.51
N VAL A 113 0.83 11.82 3.06
CA VAL A 113 0.62 10.59 3.85
C VAL A 113 0.92 9.35 3.02
N LEU A 114 0.27 9.21 1.86
CA LEU A 114 0.45 8.07 0.99
C LEU A 114 1.88 8.01 0.43
N ASN A 115 2.43 9.16 0.00
CA ASN A 115 3.80 9.22 -0.50
C ASN A 115 4.83 8.78 0.56
N LYS A 116 4.62 9.13 1.85
CA LYS A 116 5.49 8.71 2.95
C LYS A 116 5.47 7.20 3.14
N MET A 117 4.30 6.56 3.04
CA MET A 117 4.16 5.11 3.17
C MET A 117 4.76 4.37 1.97
N ILE A 118 4.55 4.89 0.75
CA ILE A 118 5.13 4.33 -0.48
C ILE A 118 6.66 4.51 -0.49
N LEU A 119 7.16 5.66 -0.03
CA LEU A 119 8.61 5.89 0.12
C LEU A 119 9.22 4.90 1.11
N ARG A 120 8.50 4.56 2.18
CA ARG A 120 8.96 3.56 3.14
C ARG A 120 9.06 2.18 2.50
N PHE A 121 8.09 1.79 1.67
CA PHE A 121 8.18 0.58 0.85
C PHE A 121 9.42 0.61 -0.05
N ASP A 122 9.66 1.72 -0.76
CA ASP A 122 10.82 1.90 -1.63
C ASP A 122 12.15 1.66 -0.91
N GLN A 123 12.26 2.17 0.33
CA GLN A 123 13.43 1.98 1.19
C GLN A 123 13.61 0.53 1.67
N GLN A 124 12.50 -0.18 1.93
CA GLN A 124 12.52 -1.57 2.42
C GLN A 124 12.66 -2.60 1.28
N PHE A 125 12.41 -2.17 0.04
CA PHE A 125 12.58 -3.00 -1.15
C PHE A 125 13.68 -2.41 -2.07
N PRO A 126 14.98 -2.48 -1.63
CA PRO A 126 16.11 -1.88 -2.33
C PRO A 126 16.40 -2.54 -3.68
N ASP A 127 17.21 -1.87 -4.50
CA ASP A 127 17.55 -2.32 -5.86
C ASP A 127 18.11 -3.75 -5.91
N ALA A 128 18.86 -4.18 -4.89
CA ALA A 128 19.36 -5.56 -4.81
C ALA A 128 18.24 -6.61 -4.79
N LEU A 129 17.12 -6.35 -4.08
CA LEU A 129 15.96 -7.23 -4.08
C LEU A 129 15.19 -7.16 -5.40
N ARG A 130 15.14 -6.00 -6.04
CA ARG A 130 14.53 -5.82 -7.38
C ARG A 130 15.29 -6.59 -8.44
N GLU A 131 16.62 -6.53 -8.41
CA GLU A 131 17.49 -7.32 -9.29
C GLU A 131 17.32 -8.81 -9.04
N GLN A 132 17.21 -9.23 -7.79
CA GLN A 132 16.95 -10.64 -7.46
C GLN A 132 15.59 -11.10 -8.01
N ALA A 133 14.53 -10.32 -7.84
CA ALA A 133 13.22 -10.62 -8.41
C ALA A 133 13.30 -10.75 -9.94
N ALA A 134 13.93 -9.80 -10.61
CA ALA A 134 14.12 -9.83 -12.07
C ALA A 134 14.92 -11.05 -12.55
N ASN A 135 15.97 -11.45 -11.81
CA ASN A 135 16.75 -12.65 -12.11
C ASN A 135 15.93 -13.94 -11.93
N MET A 136 14.91 -13.92 -11.08
CA MET A 136 13.94 -15.02 -10.92
C MET A 136 12.84 -14.99 -11.96
N GLY A 137 12.78 -13.96 -12.82
CA GLY A 137 11.74 -13.77 -13.83
C GLY A 137 10.44 -13.11 -13.32
N TYR A 138 10.49 -12.46 -12.16
CA TYR A 138 9.35 -11.79 -11.54
C TYR A 138 9.51 -10.28 -11.50
N SER A 139 8.43 -9.56 -11.71
CA SER A 139 8.38 -8.12 -11.46
C SER A 139 8.29 -7.82 -9.95
N VAL A 140 8.51 -6.56 -9.56
CA VAL A 140 8.25 -6.12 -8.19
C VAL A 140 6.78 -6.40 -7.80
N HIS A 141 5.86 -6.16 -8.72
CA HIS A 141 4.43 -6.42 -8.51
C HIS A 141 4.11 -7.89 -8.24
N ASP A 142 4.72 -8.80 -8.99
CA ASP A 142 4.57 -10.24 -8.76
C ASP A 142 5.07 -10.66 -7.38
N ILE A 143 6.24 -10.13 -6.97
CA ILE A 143 6.80 -10.43 -5.65
C ILE A 143 5.91 -9.91 -4.52
N VAL A 144 5.40 -8.67 -4.65
CA VAL A 144 4.48 -8.09 -3.64
C VAL A 144 3.17 -8.89 -3.61
N THR A 145 2.67 -9.31 -4.76
CA THR A 145 1.49 -10.18 -4.86
C THR A 145 1.72 -11.51 -4.14
N ILE A 146 2.84 -12.19 -4.43
CA ILE A 146 3.19 -13.46 -3.75
C ILE A 146 3.33 -13.23 -2.24
N ALA A 147 3.99 -12.15 -1.82
CA ALA A 147 4.17 -11.83 -0.41
C ALA A 147 2.82 -11.62 0.31
N SER A 148 1.88 -10.93 -0.33
CA SER A 148 0.54 -10.72 0.23
C SER A 148 -0.26 -12.01 0.40
N LEU A 149 -0.12 -12.95 -0.55
CA LEU A 149 -0.73 -14.28 -0.45
C LEU A 149 -0.12 -15.06 0.72
N ILE A 150 1.20 -15.03 0.88
CA ILE A 150 1.90 -15.69 1.99
C ILE A 150 1.44 -15.09 3.32
N GLU A 151 1.38 -13.76 3.43
CA GLU A 151 0.99 -13.05 4.66
C GLU A 151 -0.39 -13.49 5.16
N LYS A 152 -1.33 -13.78 4.25
CA LYS A 152 -2.68 -14.20 4.58
C LYS A 152 -2.82 -15.68 4.93
N GLU A 153 -1.83 -16.51 4.61
CA GLU A 153 -1.85 -17.97 4.80
C GLU A 153 -1.08 -18.43 6.05
N THR A 154 -0.33 -17.53 6.71
CA THR A 154 0.57 -17.92 7.80
C THR A 154 0.49 -16.98 9.00
N ASP A 155 0.90 -17.50 10.17
CA ASP A 155 1.19 -16.73 11.37
C ASP A 155 2.67 -16.25 11.45
N GLY A 156 3.44 -16.47 10.37
CA GLY A 156 4.84 -16.07 10.25
C GLY A 156 5.87 -17.19 10.44
N SER A 157 5.46 -18.39 10.90
CA SER A 157 6.39 -19.47 11.22
C SER A 157 6.83 -20.32 10.02
N ASP A 158 6.05 -20.37 8.95
CA ASP A 158 6.21 -21.28 7.81
C ASP A 158 6.21 -20.59 6.43
N GLN A 159 6.44 -19.28 6.38
CA GLN A 159 6.45 -18.45 5.16
C GLN A 159 7.26 -19.07 4.01
N THR A 160 8.46 -19.64 4.31
CA THR A 160 9.32 -20.27 3.30
C THR A 160 8.66 -21.50 2.69
N SER A 161 7.94 -22.30 3.49
CA SER A 161 7.24 -23.49 3.02
C SER A 161 6.07 -23.11 2.11
N ILE A 162 5.28 -22.11 2.50
CA ILE A 162 4.17 -21.59 1.70
C ILE A 162 4.68 -20.97 0.39
N ALA A 163 5.76 -20.18 0.44
CA ALA A 163 6.42 -19.66 -0.76
C ALA A 163 6.81 -20.80 -1.71
N SER A 164 7.41 -21.87 -1.18
CA SER A 164 7.79 -23.04 -1.98
C SER A 164 6.59 -23.69 -2.67
N VAL A 165 5.46 -23.82 -1.97
CA VAL A 165 4.21 -24.34 -2.56
C VAL A 165 3.71 -23.45 -3.68
N ILE A 166 3.68 -22.12 -3.47
CA ILE A 166 3.24 -21.15 -4.48
C ILE A 166 4.11 -21.24 -5.73
N TYR A 167 5.44 -21.18 -5.57
CA TYR A 167 6.36 -21.28 -6.71
C TYR A 167 6.26 -22.63 -7.45
N ASN A 168 6.07 -23.74 -6.73
CA ASN A 168 5.85 -25.04 -7.36
C ASN A 168 4.54 -25.09 -8.15
N ARG A 169 3.44 -24.55 -7.61
CA ARG A 169 2.17 -24.47 -8.32
C ARG A 169 2.25 -23.59 -9.57
N LEU A 170 3.03 -22.50 -9.51
CA LEU A 170 3.22 -21.61 -10.66
C LEU A 170 4.08 -22.24 -11.77
N ASN A 171 5.16 -22.93 -11.40
CA ASN A 171 6.24 -23.20 -12.36
C ASN A 171 6.53 -24.69 -12.58
N ASN A 172 6.11 -25.59 -11.69
CA ASN A 172 6.44 -27.01 -11.84
C ASN A 172 5.35 -27.73 -12.65
N PRO A 173 5.65 -28.18 -13.89
CA PRO A 173 4.66 -28.83 -14.75
C PRO A 173 4.22 -30.20 -14.24
N ASN A 174 4.94 -30.78 -13.29
CA ASN A 174 4.60 -32.06 -12.69
C ASN A 174 3.77 -31.90 -11.40
N TYR A 175 3.43 -30.68 -11.01
CA TYR A 175 2.58 -30.44 -9.85
C TYR A 175 1.12 -30.68 -10.22
N GLU A 176 0.35 -31.35 -9.36
CA GLU A 176 -1.06 -31.73 -9.63
C GLU A 176 -1.93 -30.52 -9.95
N THR A 177 -1.66 -29.39 -9.29
CA THR A 177 -2.42 -28.16 -9.46
C THR A 177 -1.68 -27.11 -10.30
N VAL A 178 -0.87 -27.53 -11.26
CA VAL A 178 -0.02 -26.62 -12.04
C VAL A 178 -0.77 -25.41 -12.58
N GLY A 179 -0.30 -24.23 -12.19
CA GLY A 179 -0.86 -22.94 -12.56
C GLY A 179 -2.02 -22.48 -11.69
N TYR A 180 -2.71 -23.34 -10.94
CA TYR A 180 -3.80 -22.95 -10.03
C TYR A 180 -3.27 -22.85 -8.61
N LEU A 181 -3.31 -21.66 -8.03
CA LEU A 181 -2.77 -21.43 -6.68
C LEU A 181 -3.70 -21.97 -5.60
N GLN A 182 -5.01 -21.94 -5.82
CA GLN A 182 -6.01 -22.45 -4.88
C GLN A 182 -5.84 -21.88 -3.47
N ILE A 183 -5.78 -20.56 -3.37
CA ILE A 183 -5.60 -19.79 -2.14
C ILE A 183 -6.92 -19.14 -1.78
N ASP A 184 -7.48 -19.54 -0.64
CA ASP A 184 -8.76 -19.04 -0.13
C ASP A 184 -8.74 -17.54 0.15
N ALA A 185 -7.64 -17.03 0.70
CA ALA A 185 -7.50 -15.64 1.05
C ALA A 185 -7.69 -14.70 -0.15
N ALA A 186 -7.23 -15.09 -1.35
CA ALA A 186 -7.44 -14.31 -2.56
C ALA A 186 -8.93 -14.21 -2.94
N LEU A 187 -9.70 -15.27 -2.72
CA LEU A 187 -11.13 -15.29 -2.99
C LEU A 187 -11.92 -14.55 -1.90
N VAL A 188 -11.49 -14.64 -0.63
CA VAL A 188 -12.02 -13.82 0.47
C VAL A 188 -11.83 -12.34 0.19
N TYR A 189 -10.63 -11.93 -0.27
CA TYR A 189 -10.36 -10.55 -0.67
C TYR A 189 -11.32 -10.08 -1.77
N ALA A 190 -11.49 -10.88 -2.84
CA ALA A 190 -12.36 -10.54 -3.96
C ALA A 190 -13.84 -10.40 -3.58
N THR A 191 -14.30 -11.19 -2.60
CA THR A 191 -15.73 -11.21 -2.22
C THR A 191 -16.05 -10.32 -1.03
N GLY A 192 -15.05 -9.93 -0.24
CA GLY A 192 -15.23 -9.19 1.00
C GLY A 192 -15.96 -9.95 2.09
N ARG A 193 -16.12 -11.30 1.96
CA ARG A 193 -16.88 -12.14 2.89
C ARG A 193 -16.23 -13.52 3.07
N VAL A 194 -16.65 -14.23 4.09
CA VAL A 194 -16.32 -15.64 4.25
C VAL A 194 -16.84 -16.44 3.04
N ILE A 195 -15.99 -17.28 2.48
CA ILE A 195 -16.29 -18.10 1.29
C ILE A 195 -16.78 -19.49 1.67
N THR A 196 -17.45 -20.12 0.74
CA THR A 196 -17.94 -21.52 0.80
C THR A 196 -17.30 -22.33 -0.33
N GLN A 197 -17.38 -23.65 -0.26
CA GLN A 197 -16.85 -24.52 -1.30
C GLN A 197 -17.50 -24.26 -2.68
N ALA A 198 -18.74 -23.81 -2.71
CA ALA A 198 -19.39 -23.44 -3.98
C ALA A 198 -18.76 -22.23 -4.65
N ASP A 199 -18.21 -21.31 -3.87
CA ASP A 199 -17.60 -20.08 -4.37
C ASP A 199 -16.35 -20.37 -5.23
N TYR A 200 -15.66 -21.48 -5.00
CA TYR A 200 -14.49 -21.89 -5.80
C TYR A 200 -14.81 -22.01 -7.30
N GLN A 201 -16.03 -22.35 -7.64
CA GLN A 201 -16.46 -22.56 -9.02
C GLN A 201 -17.46 -21.52 -9.54
N THR A 202 -18.02 -20.70 -8.67
CA THR A 202 -19.11 -19.78 -9.04
C THR A 202 -18.72 -18.31 -9.04
N VAL A 203 -17.68 -17.93 -8.27
CA VAL A 203 -17.22 -16.54 -8.23
C VAL A 203 -16.31 -16.27 -9.41
N ASP A 204 -16.84 -15.55 -10.40
CA ASP A 204 -16.09 -15.09 -11.56
C ASP A 204 -15.32 -13.81 -11.22
N SER A 205 -14.09 -13.98 -10.70
CA SER A 205 -13.18 -12.90 -10.36
C SER A 205 -11.75 -13.29 -10.76
N PRO A 206 -10.93 -12.39 -11.31
CA PRO A 206 -9.53 -12.66 -11.60
C PRO A 206 -8.69 -12.98 -10.35
N TYR A 207 -9.19 -12.69 -9.15
CA TYR A 207 -8.62 -13.13 -7.88
C TYR A 207 -9.02 -14.56 -7.49
N ASN A 208 -9.91 -15.22 -8.25
CA ASN A 208 -10.27 -16.61 -7.99
C ASN A 208 -9.19 -17.56 -8.50
N THR A 209 -8.24 -17.88 -7.66
CA THR A 209 -7.09 -18.76 -7.96
C THR A 209 -7.45 -20.25 -8.10
N TYR A 210 -8.73 -20.61 -7.98
CA TYR A 210 -9.30 -21.91 -8.31
C TYR A 210 -9.75 -21.99 -9.77
N LEU A 211 -10.17 -20.86 -10.35
CA LEU A 211 -10.66 -20.78 -11.75
C LEU A 211 -9.61 -20.25 -12.71
N TYR A 212 -8.75 -19.35 -12.24
CA TYR A 212 -7.76 -18.66 -13.07
C TYR A 212 -6.35 -19.08 -12.71
N LYS A 213 -5.55 -19.40 -13.74
CA LYS A 213 -4.14 -19.78 -13.58
C LYS A 213 -3.25 -18.56 -13.38
N GLY A 214 -2.15 -18.77 -12.66
CA GLY A 214 -1.14 -17.75 -12.42
C GLY A 214 -1.42 -16.95 -11.15
N LEU A 215 -0.72 -15.83 -11.03
CA LEU A 215 -0.95 -14.87 -9.95
C LEU A 215 -2.25 -14.11 -10.17
N PRO A 216 -2.95 -13.72 -9.10
CA PRO A 216 -4.03 -12.74 -9.21
C PRO A 216 -3.50 -11.39 -9.73
N PRO A 217 -4.37 -10.47 -10.15
CA PRO A 217 -3.97 -9.19 -10.75
C PRO A 217 -3.09 -8.31 -9.87
N GLY A 218 -3.13 -8.52 -8.56
CA GLY A 218 -2.35 -7.75 -7.60
C GLY A 218 -2.42 -8.32 -6.18
N PRO A 219 -1.76 -7.64 -5.23
CA PRO A 219 -1.78 -7.99 -3.80
C PRO A 219 -3.18 -8.01 -3.19
N ILE A 220 -3.31 -8.67 -2.02
CA ILE A 220 -4.58 -8.83 -1.29
C ILE A 220 -4.45 -8.38 0.16
#